data_aef4f19c7da67f141d5b8b203aebd0c1
#
_entry.id   aef4f19c7da67f141d5b8b203aebd0c1
#
_cell.length_a   1.000
_cell.length_b   1.000
_cell.length_c   1.000
_cell.angle_alpha   90.00
_cell.angle_beta   90.00
_cell.angle_gamma   90.00
#
_symmetry.space_group_name_H-M   'P 1'
#
loop_
_entity.id
_entity.type
_entity.pdbx_description
1 polymer ?
#
loop_
_entity_poly.entity_id
_entity_poly.type
_entity_poly.pdbx_seq_one_letter_code
_entity_poly.pdbx_strand_id
1 'polypeptide(L)'
;KISNLYDMAMKMGAPVIGLIDSTGLRLQESVDGLNAFGQIYMKQSLASGVIPQISVIFGNCGGGLSVIAGLSDFTFMEKDNAHLFVNSPDAIEGNRKEVCDSSSAKFQSETAGNVDFVGTQQEIMEGLRDLISVIPSNNEDEAFDLECDDDLNRAAEGIENCGEDTLLALENISDDGFIIEAKR
;
A
#
# COMPACT_ATOMS: atom_id res chain seq x y z
N LYS A 1 12.20 -7.32 16.89
CA LYS A 1 12.08 -8.27 15.76
C LYS A 1 11.89 -7.52 14.44
N ILE A 2 10.88 -6.64 14.31
CA ILE A 2 10.62 -5.86 13.08
C ILE A 2 11.85 -5.08 12.64
N SER A 3 12.51 -4.34 13.54
CA SER A 3 13.75 -3.60 13.23
C SER A 3 14.85 -4.50 12.63
N ASN A 4 15.00 -5.72 13.15
CA ASN A 4 15.98 -6.68 12.62
C ASN A 4 15.58 -7.19 11.22
N LEU A 5 14.26 -7.32 10.93
CA LEU A 5 13.79 -7.68 9.59
C LEU A 5 14.12 -6.57 8.59
N TYR A 6 13.93 -5.30 8.96
CA TYR A 6 14.37 -4.18 8.13
C TYR A 6 15.88 -4.21 7.85
N ASP A 7 16.70 -4.48 8.88
CA ASP A 7 18.16 -4.59 8.71
C ASP A 7 18.54 -5.73 7.75
N MET A 8 17.81 -6.84 7.79
CA MET A 8 18.00 -7.97 6.87
C MET A 8 17.55 -7.62 5.47
N ALA A 9 16.34 -7.06 5.33
CA ALA A 9 15.77 -6.65 4.03
C ALA A 9 16.67 -5.65 3.31
N MET A 10 17.14 -4.62 4.01
CA MET A 10 18.09 -3.64 3.48
C MET A 10 19.41 -4.26 2.99
N LYS A 11 19.93 -5.25 3.72
CA LYS A 11 21.15 -5.98 3.31
C LYS A 11 20.94 -6.89 2.12
N MET A 12 19.74 -7.42 1.96
CA MET A 12 19.37 -8.34 0.89
C MET A 12 18.88 -7.60 -0.36
N GLY A 13 18.54 -6.31 -0.23
CA GLY A 13 17.85 -5.55 -1.26
C GLY A 13 16.45 -6.13 -1.56
N ALA A 14 15.69 -6.50 -0.52
CA ALA A 14 14.39 -7.15 -0.67
C ALA A 14 13.25 -6.27 -0.15
N PRO A 15 12.07 -6.25 -0.81
CA PRO A 15 10.89 -5.54 -0.35
C PRO A 15 10.44 -5.98 1.04
N VAL A 16 9.85 -5.06 1.79
CA VAL A 16 9.20 -5.34 3.08
C VAL A 16 7.70 -5.24 2.94
N ILE A 17 6.99 -6.32 3.26
CA ILE A 17 5.53 -6.37 3.25
C ILE A 17 5.04 -6.53 4.69
N GLY A 18 4.28 -5.54 5.17
CA GLY A 18 3.64 -5.56 6.48
C GLY A 18 2.19 -5.98 6.40
N LEU A 19 1.84 -7.17 6.93
CA LEU A 19 0.44 -7.60 7.08
C LEU A 19 -0.05 -7.11 8.45
N ILE A 20 -1.03 -6.20 8.46
CA ILE A 20 -1.40 -5.42 9.65
C ILE A 20 -2.81 -5.79 10.10
N ASP A 21 -2.93 -6.20 11.37
CA ASP A 21 -4.17 -6.28 12.13
C ASP A 21 -3.87 -6.05 13.61
N SER A 22 -3.90 -4.79 14.04
CA SER A 22 -3.67 -4.42 15.44
C SER A 22 -4.21 -3.04 15.74
N THR A 23 -4.83 -2.89 16.90
CA THR A 23 -5.31 -1.59 17.40
C THR A 23 -4.19 -0.66 17.89
N GLY A 24 -2.94 -1.11 17.82
CA GLY A 24 -1.76 -0.31 18.16
C GLY A 24 -1.08 -0.74 19.46
N LEU A 25 -0.63 0.24 20.23
CA LEU A 25 0.20 0.09 21.41
C LEU A 25 -0.56 -0.44 22.62
N ARG A 26 0.07 -1.33 23.40
CA ARG A 26 -0.40 -1.65 24.75
C ARG A 26 -0.14 -0.47 25.68
N LEU A 27 -1.18 0.13 26.23
CA LEU A 27 -1.08 1.30 27.10
C LEU A 27 -0.22 1.06 28.35
N GLN A 28 -0.15 -0.20 28.82
CA GLN A 28 0.65 -0.58 29.98
C GLN A 28 2.17 -0.47 29.73
N GLU A 29 2.61 -0.57 28.47
CA GLU A 29 4.01 -0.47 28.09
C GLU A 29 4.46 0.96 27.80
N SER A 30 3.50 1.92 27.70
CA SER A 30 3.70 3.37 27.68
C SER A 30 4.94 3.81 26.87
N VAL A 31 5.96 4.35 27.56
CA VAL A 31 7.16 4.93 26.94
C VAL A 31 7.99 3.90 26.17
N ASP A 32 8.07 2.68 26.64
CA ASP A 32 8.86 1.61 25.96
C ASP A 32 8.22 1.23 24.61
N GLY A 33 6.90 1.20 24.58
CA GLY A 33 6.17 0.97 23.34
C GLY A 33 6.31 2.12 22.34
N LEU A 34 6.27 3.38 22.81
CA LEU A 34 6.52 4.55 21.94
C LEU A 34 7.95 4.54 21.40
N ASN A 35 8.92 4.21 22.22
CA ASN A 35 10.32 4.06 21.78
C ASN A 35 10.46 2.95 20.71
N ALA A 36 9.75 1.82 20.89
CA ALA A 36 9.76 0.74 19.91
C ALA A 36 9.17 1.18 18.55
N PHE A 37 8.07 1.95 18.54
CA PHE A 37 7.55 2.55 17.32
C PHE A 37 8.54 3.52 16.68
N GLY A 38 9.17 4.39 17.47
CA GLY A 38 10.20 5.31 16.97
C GLY A 38 11.36 4.59 16.29
N GLN A 39 11.77 3.43 16.79
CA GLN A 39 12.78 2.59 16.14
C GLN A 39 12.31 2.01 14.81
N ILE A 40 11.03 1.61 14.70
CA ILE A 40 10.46 1.12 13.44
C ILE A 40 10.38 2.26 12.43
N TYR A 41 9.86 3.44 12.81
CA TYR A 41 9.80 4.60 11.92
C TYR A 41 11.17 5.02 11.39
N MET A 42 12.19 4.99 12.25
CA MET A 42 13.57 5.26 11.83
C MET A 42 14.03 4.25 10.77
N LYS A 43 13.74 2.95 10.95
CA LYS A 43 14.11 1.92 9.97
C LYS A 43 13.36 2.10 8.65
N GLN A 44 12.06 2.40 8.69
CA GLN A 44 11.27 2.71 7.50
C GLN A 44 11.83 3.94 6.75
N SER A 45 12.16 5.00 7.48
CA SER A 45 12.74 6.21 6.88
C SER A 45 14.09 5.94 6.22
N LEU A 46 14.93 5.09 6.81
CA LEU A 46 16.22 4.68 6.23
C LEU A 46 16.05 3.75 5.03
N ALA A 47 14.98 2.96 4.99
CA ALA A 47 14.66 2.05 3.89
C ALA A 47 13.95 2.76 2.71
N SER A 48 13.39 3.95 2.94
CA SER A 48 12.70 4.74 1.91
C SER A 48 13.62 5.08 0.74
N GLY A 49 13.17 4.76 -0.46
CA GLY A 49 13.96 4.93 -1.69
C GLY A 49 15.11 3.92 -1.86
N VAL A 50 15.24 2.94 -0.96
CA VAL A 50 16.23 1.85 -1.06
C VAL A 50 15.55 0.54 -1.41
N ILE A 51 14.51 0.18 -0.67
CA ILE A 51 13.69 -1.02 -0.91
C ILE A 51 12.21 -0.65 -0.85
N PRO A 52 11.34 -1.30 -1.64
CA PRO A 52 9.89 -1.11 -1.56
C PRO A 52 9.32 -1.52 -0.20
N GLN A 53 8.42 -0.69 0.31
CA GLN A 53 7.72 -0.91 1.57
C GLN A 53 6.22 -0.92 1.33
N ILE A 54 5.56 -2.03 1.60
CA ILE A 54 4.14 -2.23 1.31
C ILE A 54 3.41 -2.57 2.60
N SER A 55 2.36 -1.82 2.92
CA SER A 55 1.46 -2.12 4.03
C SER A 55 0.15 -2.70 3.54
N VAL A 56 -0.28 -3.81 4.13
CA VAL A 56 -1.54 -4.49 3.83
C VAL A 56 -2.37 -4.59 5.11
N ILE A 57 -3.50 -3.90 5.16
CA ILE A 57 -4.35 -3.78 6.33
C ILE A 57 -5.54 -4.72 6.18
N PHE A 58 -5.59 -5.80 6.98
CA PHE A 58 -6.69 -6.77 6.98
C PHE A 58 -7.70 -6.57 8.12
N GLY A 59 -7.31 -5.86 9.15
CA GLY A 59 -8.14 -5.54 10.30
C GLY A 59 -7.85 -4.14 10.81
N ASN A 60 -7.55 -3.99 12.07
CA ASN A 60 -7.25 -2.67 12.61
C ASN A 60 -5.80 -2.24 12.35
N CYS A 61 -5.64 -0.96 12.02
CA CYS A 61 -4.35 -0.28 11.96
C CYS A 61 -4.49 1.04 12.74
N GLY A 62 -4.34 0.96 14.07
CA GLY A 62 -4.67 2.05 14.98
C GLY A 62 -3.46 2.72 15.63
N GLY A 63 -3.63 3.99 16.01
CA GLY A 63 -2.65 4.76 16.75
C GLY A 63 -1.33 4.91 16.01
N GLY A 64 -0.20 4.69 16.71
CA GLY A 64 1.14 4.76 16.10
C GLY A 64 1.37 3.78 14.94
N LEU A 65 0.59 2.71 14.86
CA LEU A 65 0.70 1.76 13.76
C LEU A 65 0.25 2.36 12.42
N SER A 66 -0.69 3.31 12.43
CA SER A 66 -1.14 4.01 11.22
C SER A 66 -0.03 4.84 10.57
N VAL A 67 0.95 5.31 11.35
CA VAL A 67 2.13 6.00 10.83
C VAL A 67 3.00 5.05 10.01
N ILE A 68 3.08 3.76 10.39
CA ILE A 68 3.80 2.73 9.63
C ILE A 68 3.17 2.58 8.23
N ALA A 69 1.83 2.50 8.16
CA ALA A 69 1.14 2.47 6.88
C ALA A 69 1.39 3.75 6.06
N GLY A 70 1.33 4.93 6.69
CA GLY A 70 1.58 6.21 6.04
C GLY A 70 3.03 6.45 5.58
N LEU A 71 4.00 5.68 6.09
CA LEU A 71 5.40 5.71 5.66
C LEU A 71 5.72 4.67 4.57
N SER A 72 4.76 3.83 4.21
CA SER A 72 4.91 2.82 3.16
C SER A 72 4.75 3.45 1.77
N ASP A 73 5.35 2.83 0.77
CA ASP A 73 5.25 3.28 -0.63
C ASP A 73 3.88 2.94 -1.22
N PHE A 74 3.31 1.80 -0.80
CA PHE A 74 1.96 1.36 -1.19
C PHE A 74 1.19 0.86 0.03
N THR A 75 -0.11 1.18 0.07
CA THR A 75 -1.02 0.75 1.12
C THR A 75 -2.26 0.07 0.54
N PHE A 76 -2.46 -1.18 0.91
CA PHE A 76 -3.62 -2.00 0.56
C PHE A 76 -4.54 -2.13 1.77
N MET A 77 -5.85 -2.14 1.56
CA MET A 77 -6.80 -2.23 2.67
C MET A 77 -7.99 -3.13 2.33
N GLU A 78 -8.31 -4.07 3.22
CA GLU A 78 -9.48 -4.93 3.08
C GLU A 78 -10.77 -4.08 3.25
N LYS A 79 -11.74 -4.30 2.35
CA LYS A 79 -12.86 -3.38 2.14
C LYS A 79 -13.88 -3.35 3.27
N ASP A 80 -14.10 -4.47 3.98
CA ASP A 80 -15.23 -4.64 4.91
C ASP A 80 -14.82 -4.55 6.38
N ASN A 81 -13.63 -5.06 6.74
CA ASN A 81 -13.21 -5.22 8.14
C ASN A 81 -12.01 -4.37 8.52
N ALA A 82 -11.29 -3.82 7.54
CA ALA A 82 -10.11 -3.03 7.83
C ALA A 82 -10.44 -1.60 8.26
N HIS A 83 -9.68 -1.10 9.23
CA HIS A 83 -9.81 0.25 9.76
C HIS A 83 -8.44 0.89 9.91
N LEU A 84 -8.25 2.07 9.32
CA LEU A 84 -7.02 2.87 9.43
C LEU A 84 -7.32 4.17 10.17
N PHE A 85 -6.69 4.39 11.32
CA PHE A 85 -6.92 5.58 12.14
C PHE A 85 -5.76 5.88 13.09
N VAL A 86 -5.48 7.15 13.33
CA VAL A 86 -4.65 7.59 14.47
C VAL A 86 -5.50 7.61 15.73
N ASN A 87 -6.65 8.29 15.68
CA ASN A 87 -7.68 8.27 16.72
C ASN A 87 -8.94 7.65 16.15
N SER A 88 -9.60 6.78 16.93
CA SER A 88 -10.89 6.24 16.54
C SER A 88 -11.87 7.35 16.18
N PRO A 89 -12.71 7.19 15.12
CA PRO A 89 -13.75 8.17 14.79
C PRO A 89 -14.64 8.57 15.96
N ASP A 90 -14.92 7.64 16.87
CA ASP A 90 -15.74 7.87 18.07
C ASP A 90 -15.00 8.65 19.18
N ALA A 91 -13.68 8.77 19.09
CA ALA A 91 -12.87 9.56 20.01
C ALA A 91 -12.70 11.03 19.55
N ILE A 92 -13.20 11.37 18.37
CA ILE A 92 -13.13 12.72 17.80
C ILE A 92 -14.33 13.51 18.32
N GLU A 93 -14.08 14.65 18.98
CA GLU A 93 -15.13 15.52 19.50
C GLU A 93 -16.07 15.96 18.37
N GLY A 94 -17.38 15.76 18.59
CA GLY A 94 -18.42 16.11 17.61
C GLY A 94 -18.64 15.09 16.49
N ASN A 95 -17.91 13.99 16.49
CA ASN A 95 -18.09 12.90 15.53
C ASN A 95 -18.53 11.59 16.19
N ARG A 96 -19.17 10.74 15.41
CA ARG A 96 -19.45 9.32 15.69
C ARG A 96 -19.27 8.53 14.43
N LYS A 97 -18.91 7.26 14.55
CA LYS A 97 -18.69 6.35 13.41
C LYS A 97 -19.91 6.30 12.48
N GLU A 98 -21.12 6.35 13.01
CA GLU A 98 -22.37 6.37 12.23
C GLU A 98 -22.56 7.67 11.42
N VAL A 99 -21.90 8.77 11.82
CA VAL A 99 -21.95 10.06 11.11
C VAL A 99 -20.87 10.11 10.04
N CYS A 100 -19.62 9.79 10.41
CA CYS A 100 -18.50 9.74 9.51
C CYS A 100 -17.49 8.70 9.99
N ASP A 101 -17.46 7.53 9.33
CA ASP A 101 -16.42 6.52 9.57
C ASP A 101 -15.16 6.85 8.78
N SER A 102 -14.40 7.82 9.30
CA SER A 102 -13.11 8.21 8.72
C SER A 102 -12.05 7.11 8.80
N SER A 103 -12.30 6.00 9.47
CA SER A 103 -11.39 4.85 9.54
C SER A 103 -11.64 3.81 8.46
N SER A 104 -12.77 3.87 7.75
CA SER A 104 -13.17 2.88 6.74
C SER A 104 -12.27 2.91 5.51
N ALA A 105 -12.14 1.76 4.84
CA ALA A 105 -11.38 1.63 3.61
C ALA A 105 -11.85 2.61 2.53
N LYS A 106 -13.18 2.76 2.40
CA LYS A 106 -13.79 3.70 1.46
C LYS A 106 -13.37 5.14 1.72
N PHE A 107 -13.45 5.61 2.97
CA PHE A 107 -13.06 6.98 3.32
C PHE A 107 -11.56 7.20 3.09
N GLN A 108 -10.74 6.24 3.49
CA GLN A 108 -9.28 6.34 3.39
C GLN A 108 -8.78 6.33 1.93
N SER A 109 -9.48 5.64 1.04
CA SER A 109 -9.16 5.63 -0.39
C SER A 109 -9.76 6.84 -1.12
N GLU A 110 -11.10 7.00 -1.08
CA GLU A 110 -11.79 7.96 -1.94
C GLU A 110 -11.70 9.42 -1.44
N THR A 111 -11.58 9.63 -0.12
CA THR A 111 -11.61 10.98 0.48
C THR A 111 -10.24 11.43 0.98
N ALA A 112 -9.54 10.56 1.70
CA ALA A 112 -8.27 10.90 2.33
C ALA A 112 -7.06 10.64 1.40
N GLY A 113 -7.18 9.72 0.44
CA GLY A 113 -6.10 9.37 -0.50
C GLY A 113 -4.91 8.66 0.16
N ASN A 114 -5.12 8.02 1.31
CA ASN A 114 -4.06 7.33 2.06
C ASN A 114 -3.91 5.86 1.69
N VAL A 115 -4.87 5.30 0.94
CA VAL A 115 -4.93 3.89 0.56
C VAL A 115 -4.99 3.77 -0.94
N ASP A 116 -4.08 3.00 -1.52
CA ASP A 116 -3.90 2.86 -2.96
C ASP A 116 -4.83 1.80 -3.55
N PHE A 117 -5.08 0.71 -2.82
CA PHE A 117 -5.92 -0.39 -3.28
C PHE A 117 -6.88 -0.88 -2.20
N VAL A 118 -8.15 -1.03 -2.56
CA VAL A 118 -9.21 -1.56 -1.69
C VAL A 118 -9.89 -2.76 -2.35
N GLY A 119 -9.97 -3.88 -1.64
CA GLY A 119 -10.57 -5.10 -2.15
C GLY A 119 -10.82 -6.15 -1.09
N THR A 120 -11.28 -7.31 -1.50
CA THR A 120 -11.32 -8.51 -0.66
C THR A 120 -9.91 -9.00 -0.34
N GLN A 121 -9.77 -9.88 0.64
CA GLN A 121 -8.47 -10.49 0.97
C GLN A 121 -7.84 -11.17 -0.25
N GLN A 122 -8.64 -11.82 -1.09
CA GLN A 122 -8.15 -12.50 -2.29
C GLN A 122 -7.66 -11.49 -3.33
N GLU A 123 -8.46 -10.48 -3.66
CA GLU A 123 -8.10 -9.41 -4.61
C GLU A 123 -6.84 -8.66 -4.17
N ILE A 124 -6.70 -8.39 -2.87
CA ILE A 124 -5.49 -7.78 -2.30
C ILE A 124 -4.27 -8.66 -2.50
N MET A 125 -4.38 -9.97 -2.25
CA MET A 125 -3.24 -10.88 -2.38
C MET A 125 -2.84 -11.12 -3.84
N GLU A 126 -3.78 -11.05 -4.76
CA GLU A 126 -3.55 -11.07 -6.20
C GLU A 126 -2.87 -9.77 -6.64
N GLY A 127 -3.46 -8.60 -6.37
CA GLY A 127 -2.90 -7.30 -6.70
C GLY A 127 -1.52 -7.03 -6.06
N LEU A 128 -1.26 -7.58 -4.85
CA LEU A 128 0.05 -7.51 -4.24
C LEU A 128 1.11 -8.31 -5.02
N ARG A 129 0.74 -9.50 -5.54
CA ARG A 129 1.65 -10.29 -6.38
C ARG A 129 1.93 -9.60 -7.70
N ASP A 130 0.89 -9.04 -8.31
CA ASP A 130 1.01 -8.31 -9.57
C ASP A 130 1.92 -7.09 -9.39
N LEU A 131 1.72 -6.30 -8.31
CA LEU A 131 2.58 -5.17 -8.00
C LEU A 131 4.05 -5.59 -7.83
N ILE A 132 4.31 -6.64 -7.05
CA ILE A 132 5.68 -7.12 -6.80
C ILE A 132 6.33 -7.65 -8.08
N SER A 133 5.54 -8.16 -9.03
CA SER A 133 6.07 -8.68 -10.31
C SER A 133 6.60 -7.58 -11.24
N VAL A 134 6.20 -6.32 -11.04
CA VAL A 134 6.55 -5.19 -11.91
C VAL A 134 7.47 -4.15 -11.26
N ILE A 135 7.55 -4.11 -9.92
CA ILE A 135 8.46 -3.17 -9.23
C ILE A 135 9.83 -3.81 -9.00
N PRO A 136 10.92 -3.04 -9.08
CA PRO A 136 12.25 -3.54 -8.73
C PRO A 136 12.31 -3.91 -7.24
N SER A 137 13.16 -4.89 -6.89
CA SER A 137 13.33 -5.32 -5.49
C SER A 137 14.05 -4.27 -4.63
N ASN A 138 14.88 -3.44 -5.25
CA ASN A 138 15.63 -2.37 -4.61
C ASN A 138 16.07 -1.32 -5.63
N ASN A 139 16.68 -0.24 -5.17
CA ASN A 139 17.10 0.88 -6.01
C ASN A 139 18.36 0.63 -6.86
N GLU A 140 19.00 -0.52 -6.71
CA GLU A 140 20.15 -0.94 -7.52
C GLU A 140 19.73 -1.95 -8.59
N ASP A 141 18.53 -2.53 -8.50
CA ASP A 141 17.98 -3.45 -9.49
C ASP A 141 17.58 -2.67 -10.76
N GLU A 142 17.84 -3.29 -11.90
CA GLU A 142 17.31 -2.82 -13.18
C GLU A 142 15.79 -3.10 -13.25
N ALA A 143 15.07 -2.31 -14.06
CA ALA A 143 13.67 -2.60 -14.34
C ALA A 143 13.54 -3.98 -14.96
N PHE A 144 12.51 -4.74 -14.55
CA PHE A 144 12.24 -6.04 -15.12
C PHE A 144 11.95 -5.92 -16.62
N ASP A 145 12.71 -6.65 -17.41
CA ASP A 145 12.39 -6.89 -18.81
C ASP A 145 11.50 -8.14 -18.84
N LEU A 146 10.20 -7.94 -18.84
CA LEU A 146 9.24 -9.04 -18.96
C LEU A 146 9.23 -9.47 -20.41
N GLU A 147 9.51 -10.76 -20.65
CA GLU A 147 9.28 -11.35 -21.97
C GLU A 147 7.79 -11.18 -22.33
N CYS A 148 7.52 -10.47 -23.39
CA CYS A 148 6.17 -10.22 -23.90
C CYS A 148 6.06 -10.76 -25.32
N ASP A 149 4.99 -11.49 -25.60
CA ASP A 149 4.67 -12.02 -26.92
C ASP A 149 3.87 -11.01 -27.79
N ASP A 150 3.65 -9.79 -27.28
CA ASP A 150 2.89 -8.76 -28.00
C ASP A 150 3.64 -8.31 -29.28
N ASP A 151 2.89 -8.13 -30.35
CA ASP A 151 3.47 -7.68 -31.64
C ASP A 151 3.87 -6.21 -31.55
N LEU A 152 5.16 -5.94 -31.56
CA LEU A 152 5.72 -4.58 -31.57
C LEU A 152 5.21 -3.69 -32.72
N ASN A 153 4.63 -4.29 -33.80
CA ASN A 153 4.08 -3.58 -34.92
C ASN A 153 2.53 -3.54 -34.90
N ARG A 154 1.88 -4.03 -33.82
CA ARG A 154 0.42 -3.93 -33.72
C ARG A 154 -0.02 -2.48 -33.73
N ALA A 155 -1.13 -2.21 -34.38
CA ALA A 155 -1.77 -0.89 -34.34
C ALA A 155 -2.58 -0.75 -33.04
N ALA A 156 -2.45 0.37 -32.35
CA ALA A 156 -3.31 0.71 -31.22
C ALA A 156 -4.68 1.23 -31.73
N GLU A 157 -5.46 0.33 -32.35
CA GLU A 157 -6.70 0.67 -33.07
C GLU A 157 -7.79 1.29 -32.19
N GLY A 158 -7.72 1.04 -30.87
CA GLY A 158 -8.67 1.60 -29.88
C GLY A 158 -8.37 3.03 -29.46
N ILE A 159 -7.15 3.54 -29.68
CA ILE A 159 -6.69 4.81 -29.10
C ILE A 159 -7.48 6.03 -29.63
N GLU A 160 -7.92 6.00 -30.88
CA GLU A 160 -8.71 7.07 -31.48
C GLU A 160 -10.12 7.19 -30.86
N ASN A 161 -10.60 6.12 -30.25
CA ASN A 161 -11.94 6.02 -29.66
C ASN A 161 -11.94 6.13 -28.12
N CYS A 162 -10.78 6.26 -27.50
CA CYS A 162 -10.66 6.34 -26.03
C CYS A 162 -11.32 7.61 -25.45
N GLY A 163 -11.36 8.71 -26.21
CA GLY A 163 -11.94 9.96 -25.75
C GLY A 163 -11.26 10.46 -24.48
N GLU A 164 -12.02 10.56 -23.38
CA GLU A 164 -11.53 10.94 -22.06
C GLU A 164 -11.19 9.72 -21.18
N ASP A 165 -11.37 8.49 -21.69
CA ASP A 165 -11.05 7.26 -20.96
C ASP A 165 -9.56 6.95 -21.07
N THR A 166 -8.81 7.46 -20.09
CA THR A 166 -7.36 7.27 -20.01
C THR A 166 -6.97 5.83 -19.71
N LEU A 167 -7.81 5.06 -19.00
CA LEU A 167 -7.55 3.65 -18.69
C LEU A 167 -7.55 2.84 -19.99
N LEU A 168 -8.58 3.01 -20.81
CA LEU A 168 -8.67 2.36 -22.12
C LEU A 168 -7.50 2.75 -23.05
N ALA A 169 -7.04 4.00 -22.98
CA ALA A 169 -5.86 4.44 -23.73
C ALA A 169 -4.59 3.73 -23.26
N LEU A 170 -4.40 3.60 -21.96
CA LEU A 170 -3.24 2.88 -21.36
C LEU A 170 -3.29 1.39 -21.70
N GLU A 171 -4.44 0.73 -21.61
CA GLU A 171 -4.60 -0.67 -22.02
C GLU A 171 -4.23 -0.91 -23.49
N ASN A 172 -4.56 0.05 -24.36
CA ASN A 172 -4.23 -0.05 -25.79
C ASN A 172 -2.74 0.08 -26.10
N ILE A 173 -1.96 0.78 -25.28
CA ILE A 173 -0.53 1.01 -25.52
C ILE A 173 0.39 0.11 -24.67
N SER A 174 -0.14 -0.56 -23.67
CA SER A 174 0.64 -1.49 -22.84
C SER A 174 0.67 -2.88 -23.45
N ASP A 175 1.75 -3.62 -23.19
CA ASP A 175 1.97 -4.97 -23.66
C ASP A 175 0.87 -5.89 -23.12
N ASP A 176 0.21 -6.65 -24.00
CA ASP A 176 -0.94 -7.51 -23.68
C ASP A 176 -2.09 -6.81 -22.92
N GLY A 177 -2.15 -5.48 -22.95
CA GLY A 177 -3.12 -4.69 -22.19
C GLY A 177 -2.90 -4.72 -20.67
N PHE A 178 -1.73 -5.18 -20.21
CA PHE A 178 -1.46 -5.30 -18.78
C PHE A 178 -1.06 -3.96 -18.17
N ILE A 179 -1.87 -3.50 -17.23
CA ILE A 179 -1.63 -2.30 -16.43
C ILE A 179 -1.99 -2.53 -14.98
N ILE A 180 -1.31 -1.83 -14.08
CA ILE A 180 -1.64 -1.80 -12.65
C ILE A 180 -1.97 -0.36 -12.27
N GLU A 181 -3.24 -0.11 -11.94
CA GLU A 181 -3.67 1.18 -11.39
C GLU A 181 -3.38 1.22 -9.89
N ALA A 182 -2.27 1.84 -9.51
CA ALA A 182 -1.82 1.87 -8.12
C ALA A 182 -2.50 2.97 -7.29
N LYS A 183 -2.90 4.08 -7.90
CA LYS A 183 -3.58 5.22 -7.21
C LYS A 183 -4.66 5.78 -8.11
N ARG A 184 -5.88 5.80 -7.58
CA ARG A 184 -7.06 6.37 -8.23
C ARG A 184 -7.27 7.83 -7.87
#